data_89138aa8146681ee9c586b139da4032c
#
_entry.id   89138aa8146681ee9c586b139da4032c
#
_cell.length_a   1.000
_cell.length_b   1.000
_cell.length_c   1.000
_cell.angle_alpha   90.00
_cell.angle_beta   90.00
_cell.angle_gamma   90.00
#
_symmetry.space_group_name_H-M   'P 1'
#
loop_
_entity.id
_entity.type
_entity.pdbx_description
1 polymer ?
#
loop_
_entity_poly.entity_id
_entity_poly.type
_entity_poly.pdbx_seq_one_letter_code
_entity_poly.pdbx_strand_id
1 'polypeptide(L)'
;MKKMKKIATLLPALIIVLAIASCGHKNEQQPIHKIGVIVYDLKDEQVQAFRQYVEGYLGKNFSDVDFLYSAEVTTEEQEMQFLNDAIEEGVEGIIAFNSFDLEKEVELCASGGVYYLRPSSTTDPEDFDKVADNPYFLGYFGPGNEMEYQAGYDMAAYFAEEKISDSYFILSGGAGSNVMHEQRTEGMLDALQKAYGVQFDQSSTELASASEPVSMEAGALKVTVFPGYIGVTDVGEKAVAAFEKDPAGVVMSTIPVQTIADSLKDASLGTIDCYTQANGRLFKNGSLKYLCGKYESIIGPAFAAMYNAVTGYSEDFREDGKAFTIQQGFWVSTSYQDFQKKYELSSGITLNAYSYEDLLEVCKAHNSNATLDDLKKLAGAWDFDSAVQRRK
;
A
#
# COMPACT_ATOMS: atom_id res chain seq x y z
N MET A 1 -101.60 16.80 19.96
CA MET A 1 -100.19 17.14 20.00
C MET A 1 -99.55 16.36 21.13
N LYS A 2 -98.99 15.18 20.87
CA LYS A 2 -98.35 14.35 21.90
C LYS A 2 -96.93 14.15 21.53
N LYS A 3 -95.97 14.62 22.39
CA LYS A 3 -94.53 14.39 22.29
C LYS A 3 -94.24 12.94 22.72
N MET A 4 -93.65 12.15 21.82
CA MET A 4 -93.09 10.84 22.13
C MET A 4 -91.66 10.97 22.53
N LYS A 5 -91.31 10.51 23.73
CA LYS A 5 -89.92 10.38 24.21
C LYS A 5 -89.35 9.08 23.66
N LYS A 6 -88.30 9.14 22.94
CA LYS A 6 -87.48 7.96 22.57
C LYS A 6 -86.46 7.64 23.65
N ILE A 7 -86.58 6.48 24.22
CA ILE A 7 -85.61 5.85 25.15
C ILE A 7 -84.50 5.30 24.30
N ALA A 8 -83.32 5.76 24.47
CA ALA A 8 -82.07 5.21 23.82
C ALA A 8 -81.48 4.15 24.75
N THR A 9 -81.51 2.91 24.31
CA THR A 9 -80.84 1.78 24.96
C THR A 9 -79.37 1.81 24.59
N LEU A 10 -78.46 2.04 25.56
CA LEU A 10 -77.05 1.88 25.38
C LEU A 10 -76.64 0.41 25.47
N LEU A 11 -76.13 -0.18 24.37
CA LEU A 11 -75.34 -1.40 24.39
C LEU A 11 -73.86 -1.06 24.60
N PRO A 12 -73.15 -1.68 25.54
CA PRO A 12 -71.74 -1.56 25.61
C PRO A 12 -71.05 -2.46 24.56
N ALA A 13 -70.46 -1.84 23.55
CA ALA A 13 -69.62 -2.57 22.61
C ALA A 13 -68.30 -2.90 23.31
N LEU A 14 -68.08 -4.18 23.57
CA LEU A 14 -66.83 -4.71 24.06
C LEU A 14 -65.78 -4.70 22.91
N ILE A 15 -64.89 -3.69 22.86
CA ILE A 15 -63.81 -3.66 21.90
C ILE A 15 -62.70 -4.56 22.43
N ILE A 16 -62.58 -5.76 21.86
CA ILE A 16 -61.42 -6.62 22.04
C ILE A 16 -60.31 -6.03 21.19
N VAL A 17 -59.35 -5.31 21.82
CA VAL A 17 -58.10 -4.91 21.18
C VAL A 17 -57.19 -6.13 21.14
N LEU A 18 -57.18 -6.81 20.01
CA LEU A 18 -56.14 -7.77 19.67
C LEU A 18 -54.84 -6.96 19.46
N ALA A 19 -54.00 -6.91 20.51
CA ALA A 19 -52.63 -6.50 20.36
C ALA A 19 -51.88 -7.56 19.52
N ILE A 20 -51.83 -7.36 18.22
CA ILE A 20 -50.90 -8.07 17.36
C ILE A 20 -49.51 -7.52 17.75
N ALA A 21 -48.79 -8.28 18.58
CA ALA A 21 -47.37 -8.08 18.77
C ALA A 21 -46.68 -8.42 17.41
N SER A 22 -46.62 -7.42 16.52
CA SER A 22 -45.74 -7.44 15.38
C SER A 22 -44.34 -7.36 15.95
N CYS A 23 -43.68 -8.49 16.12
CA CYS A 23 -42.22 -8.55 16.18
C CYS A 23 -41.69 -8.08 14.80
N GLY A 24 -41.76 -6.78 14.56
CA GLY A 24 -40.97 -6.15 13.55
C GLY A 24 -39.51 -6.30 14.01
N HIS A 25 -38.77 -7.20 13.37
CA HIS A 25 -37.34 -7.06 13.32
C HIS A 25 -37.10 -5.65 12.77
N LYS A 26 -36.79 -4.70 13.63
CA LYS A 26 -36.07 -3.54 13.21
C LYS A 26 -34.76 -4.13 12.66
N ASN A 27 -34.56 -4.08 11.35
CA ASN A 27 -33.25 -4.08 10.80
C ASN A 27 -32.58 -2.85 11.45
N GLU A 28 -31.89 -3.03 12.54
CA GLU A 28 -30.89 -2.07 13.01
C GLU A 28 -29.89 -2.04 11.85
N GLN A 29 -29.92 -0.98 11.07
CA GLN A 29 -28.84 -0.69 10.14
C GLN A 29 -27.60 -0.65 11.02
N GLN A 30 -26.64 -1.57 10.74
CA GLN A 30 -25.36 -1.52 11.40
C GLN A 30 -24.76 -0.14 11.15
N PRO A 31 -24.10 0.46 12.13
CA PRO A 31 -23.46 1.75 11.92
C PRO A 31 -22.48 1.63 10.75
N ILE A 32 -22.54 2.58 9.83
CA ILE A 32 -21.59 2.65 8.71
C ILE A 32 -20.37 3.40 9.20
N HIS A 33 -19.25 2.69 9.32
CA HIS A 33 -17.94 3.29 9.61
C HIS A 33 -17.38 3.92 8.35
N LYS A 34 -16.99 5.19 8.42
CA LYS A 34 -16.35 5.89 7.29
C LYS A 34 -14.84 5.88 7.45
N ILE A 35 -14.15 5.44 6.40
CA ILE A 35 -12.69 5.41 6.33
C ILE A 35 -12.23 6.23 5.13
N GLY A 36 -11.42 7.27 5.39
CA GLY A 36 -10.76 8.06 4.35
C GLY A 36 -9.55 7.32 3.79
N VAL A 37 -9.31 7.46 2.49
CA VAL A 37 -8.15 6.87 1.80
C VAL A 37 -7.43 7.97 1.02
N ILE A 38 -6.18 8.24 1.40
CA ILE A 38 -5.32 9.19 0.69
C ILE A 38 -4.58 8.48 -0.42
N VAL A 39 -4.68 9.01 -1.65
CA VAL A 39 -3.97 8.52 -2.83
C VAL A 39 -3.13 9.63 -3.47
N TYR A 40 -1.94 9.28 -3.96
CA TYR A 40 -0.95 10.22 -4.49
C TYR A 40 -1.01 10.38 -6.01
N ASP A 41 -1.38 9.35 -6.75
CA ASP A 41 -1.49 9.37 -8.21
C ASP A 41 -2.61 8.44 -8.69
N LEU A 42 -3.63 9.01 -9.30
CA LEU A 42 -4.77 8.24 -9.81
C LEU A 42 -4.45 7.46 -11.10
N LYS A 43 -3.31 7.72 -11.74
CA LYS A 43 -2.87 7.03 -12.97
C LYS A 43 -1.87 5.91 -12.67
N ASP A 44 -1.27 5.91 -11.49
CA ASP A 44 -0.35 4.86 -11.07
C ASP A 44 -1.08 3.51 -10.96
N GLU A 45 -0.56 2.48 -11.64
CA GLU A 45 -1.19 1.14 -11.66
C GLU A 45 -1.19 0.49 -10.27
N GLN A 46 -0.22 0.78 -9.40
CA GLN A 46 -0.19 0.29 -8.03
C GLN A 46 -1.32 0.89 -7.20
N VAL A 47 -1.52 2.20 -7.31
CA VAL A 47 -2.63 2.91 -6.62
C VAL A 47 -3.97 2.38 -7.10
N GLN A 48 -4.14 2.18 -8.41
CA GLN A 48 -5.35 1.59 -8.97
C GLN A 48 -5.59 0.16 -8.47
N ALA A 49 -4.55 -0.66 -8.36
CA ALA A 49 -4.64 -2.02 -7.86
C ALA A 49 -5.08 -2.05 -6.37
N PHE A 50 -4.49 -1.22 -5.53
CA PHE A 50 -4.91 -1.09 -4.14
C PHE A 50 -6.35 -0.58 -4.00
N ARG A 51 -6.73 0.43 -4.78
CA ARG A 51 -8.10 0.94 -4.81
C ARG A 51 -9.09 -0.14 -5.24
N GLN A 52 -8.76 -0.92 -6.26
CA GLN A 52 -9.58 -2.04 -6.71
C GLN A 52 -9.78 -3.10 -5.62
N TYR A 53 -8.73 -3.41 -4.84
CA TYR A 53 -8.84 -4.31 -3.69
C TYR A 53 -9.73 -3.72 -2.59
N VAL A 54 -9.55 -2.45 -2.24
CA VAL A 54 -10.34 -1.77 -1.21
C VAL A 54 -11.82 -1.70 -1.62
N GLU A 55 -12.13 -1.16 -2.81
CA GLU A 55 -13.53 -1.04 -3.28
C GLU A 55 -14.13 -2.38 -3.70
N GLY A 56 -13.37 -3.15 -4.46
CA GLY A 56 -13.84 -4.37 -5.12
C GLY A 56 -13.92 -5.58 -4.20
N TYR A 57 -13.09 -5.63 -3.17
CA TYR A 57 -13.02 -6.77 -2.25
C TYR A 57 -13.40 -6.38 -0.82
N LEU A 58 -12.68 -5.45 -0.18
CA LEU A 58 -12.95 -5.07 1.20
C LEU A 58 -14.35 -4.45 1.36
N GLY A 59 -14.70 -3.44 0.57
CA GLY A 59 -16.00 -2.76 0.64
C GLY A 59 -17.20 -3.67 0.31
N LYS A 60 -17.00 -4.78 -0.42
CA LYS A 60 -18.05 -5.77 -0.65
C LYS A 60 -18.22 -6.74 0.50
N ASN A 61 -17.15 -7.08 1.21
CA ASN A 61 -17.17 -8.07 2.28
C ASN A 61 -17.45 -7.42 3.64
N PHE A 62 -16.98 -6.19 3.89
CA PHE A 62 -17.25 -5.40 5.09
C PHE A 62 -18.33 -4.34 4.76
N SER A 63 -19.59 -4.77 4.73
CA SER A 63 -20.72 -3.94 4.29
C SER A 63 -21.09 -2.81 5.26
N ASP A 64 -20.48 -2.77 6.44
CA ASP A 64 -20.59 -1.75 7.46
C ASP A 64 -19.52 -0.66 7.34
N VAL A 65 -18.65 -0.73 6.31
CA VAL A 65 -17.61 0.26 6.02
C VAL A 65 -17.91 0.98 4.71
N ASP A 66 -17.78 2.31 4.73
CA ASP A 66 -17.81 3.19 3.57
C ASP A 66 -16.45 3.87 3.39
N PHE A 67 -15.98 3.99 2.14
CA PHE A 67 -14.66 4.55 1.83
C PHE A 67 -14.78 5.90 1.13
N LEU A 68 -14.14 6.93 1.70
CA LEU A 68 -13.99 8.26 1.12
C LEU A 68 -12.59 8.40 0.53
N TYR A 69 -12.48 8.57 -0.79
CA TYR A 69 -11.18 8.72 -1.46
C TYR A 69 -10.82 10.19 -1.66
N SER A 70 -9.54 10.51 -1.45
CA SER A 70 -9.01 11.82 -1.87
C SER A 70 -9.03 11.93 -3.40
N ALA A 71 -8.97 13.17 -3.92
CA ALA A 71 -8.40 13.43 -5.22
C ALA A 71 -6.90 13.09 -5.22
N GLU A 72 -6.21 13.27 -6.34
CA GLU A 72 -4.76 13.14 -6.41
C GLU A 72 -4.10 14.15 -5.47
N VAL A 73 -3.28 13.66 -4.54
CA VAL A 73 -2.58 14.46 -3.52
C VAL A 73 -1.09 14.48 -3.85
N THR A 74 -0.62 15.62 -4.31
CA THR A 74 0.79 15.83 -4.73
C THR A 74 1.52 16.88 -3.91
N THR A 75 0.84 17.52 -2.96
CA THR A 75 1.41 18.52 -2.06
C THR A 75 0.86 18.37 -0.65
N GLU A 76 1.64 18.80 0.35
CA GLU A 76 1.22 18.87 1.75
C GLU A 76 -0.10 19.63 1.93
N GLU A 77 -0.27 20.78 1.22
CA GLU A 77 -1.50 21.57 1.32
C GLU A 77 -2.73 20.78 0.88
N GLN A 78 -2.64 20.01 -0.22
CA GLN A 78 -3.74 19.17 -0.70
C GLN A 78 -4.06 18.04 0.28
N GLU A 79 -3.03 17.44 0.90
CA GLU A 79 -3.20 16.41 1.91
C GLU A 79 -3.91 16.95 3.15
N MET A 80 -3.40 18.06 3.70
CA MET A 80 -4.02 18.72 4.87
C MET A 80 -5.45 19.18 4.59
N GLN A 81 -5.74 19.64 3.36
CA GLN A 81 -7.10 20.02 2.97
C GLN A 81 -8.02 18.80 2.96
N PHE A 82 -7.59 17.67 2.36
CA PHE A 82 -8.37 16.43 2.36
C PHE A 82 -8.64 15.92 3.78
N LEU A 83 -7.64 15.96 4.67
CA LEU A 83 -7.80 15.54 6.05
C LEU A 83 -8.85 16.37 6.78
N ASN A 84 -8.83 17.72 6.62
CA ASN A 84 -9.84 18.61 7.21
C ASN A 84 -11.24 18.28 6.67
N ASP A 85 -11.40 18.17 5.35
CA ASP A 85 -12.68 17.87 4.72
C ASP A 85 -13.22 16.49 5.19
N ALA A 86 -12.36 15.48 5.27
CA ALA A 86 -12.71 14.14 5.73
C ALA A 86 -13.18 14.13 7.21
N ILE A 87 -12.49 14.87 8.08
CA ILE A 87 -12.88 15.06 9.49
C ILE A 87 -14.27 15.70 9.56
N GLU A 88 -14.52 16.77 8.78
CA GLU A 88 -15.82 17.45 8.73
C GLU A 88 -16.93 16.53 8.19
N GLU A 89 -16.63 15.61 7.28
CA GLU A 89 -17.56 14.60 6.76
C GLU A 89 -17.80 13.42 7.71
N GLY A 90 -17.13 13.39 8.86
CA GLY A 90 -17.31 12.40 9.91
C GLY A 90 -16.62 11.07 9.59
N VAL A 91 -15.45 11.11 8.96
CA VAL A 91 -14.54 9.97 8.81
C VAL A 91 -14.00 9.57 10.19
N GLU A 92 -13.94 8.28 10.48
CA GLU A 92 -13.47 7.73 11.75
C GLU A 92 -12.00 7.28 11.71
N GLY A 93 -11.49 7.04 10.49
CA GLY A 93 -10.09 6.62 10.28
C GLY A 93 -9.58 7.00 8.90
N ILE A 94 -8.26 7.19 8.79
CA ILE A 94 -7.54 7.51 7.55
C ILE A 94 -6.52 6.42 7.25
N ILE A 95 -6.55 5.90 6.04
CA ILE A 95 -5.53 5.02 5.45
C ILE A 95 -4.74 5.87 4.44
N ALA A 96 -3.47 6.17 4.76
CA ALA A 96 -2.64 7.08 3.99
C ALA A 96 -1.50 6.34 3.27
N PHE A 97 -1.61 6.19 1.94
CA PHE A 97 -0.54 5.61 1.12
C PHE A 97 0.64 6.57 0.91
N ASN A 98 0.42 7.85 1.14
CA ASN A 98 1.42 8.90 1.11
C ASN A 98 1.38 9.69 2.42
N SER A 99 2.43 10.44 2.73
CA SER A 99 2.52 11.37 3.85
C SER A 99 3.59 12.39 3.53
N PHE A 100 3.27 13.68 3.64
CA PHE A 100 4.21 14.78 3.48
C PHE A 100 4.78 15.26 4.82
N ASP A 101 3.97 15.20 5.90
CA ASP A 101 4.38 15.57 7.25
C ASP A 101 3.58 14.72 8.26
N LEU A 102 4.12 13.55 8.60
CA LEU A 102 3.45 12.57 9.44
C LEU A 102 3.02 13.15 10.79
N GLU A 103 3.83 14.01 11.39
CA GLU A 103 3.53 14.61 12.70
C GLU A 103 2.28 15.51 12.61
N LYS A 104 2.23 16.43 11.64
CA LYS A 104 1.06 17.31 11.45
C LYS A 104 -0.21 16.55 11.07
N GLU A 105 -0.10 15.53 10.21
CA GLU A 105 -1.22 14.71 9.78
C GLU A 105 -1.84 13.95 10.96
N VAL A 106 -0.99 13.31 11.78
CA VAL A 106 -1.41 12.58 12.97
C VAL A 106 -2.01 13.53 14.02
N GLU A 107 -1.40 14.70 14.26
CA GLU A 107 -1.93 15.70 15.18
C GLU A 107 -3.30 16.23 14.74
N LEU A 108 -3.47 16.51 13.45
CA LEU A 108 -4.75 16.95 12.89
C LEU A 108 -5.83 15.89 13.06
N CYS A 109 -5.54 14.65 12.67
CA CYS A 109 -6.46 13.52 12.83
C CYS A 109 -6.84 13.30 14.30
N ALA A 110 -5.86 13.32 15.22
CA ALA A 110 -6.09 13.19 16.65
C ALA A 110 -7.00 14.30 17.21
N SER A 111 -6.82 15.54 16.74
CA SER A 111 -7.68 16.67 17.16
C SER A 111 -9.15 16.48 16.74
N GLY A 112 -9.39 15.78 15.64
CA GLY A 112 -10.70 15.39 15.14
C GLY A 112 -11.24 14.07 15.71
N GLY A 113 -10.44 13.36 16.52
CA GLY A 113 -10.80 12.02 17.03
C GLY A 113 -10.76 10.93 15.94
N VAL A 114 -9.94 11.11 14.91
CA VAL A 114 -9.83 10.23 13.74
C VAL A 114 -8.53 9.42 13.82
N TYR A 115 -8.63 8.11 13.62
CA TYR A 115 -7.47 7.23 13.58
C TYR A 115 -6.67 7.40 12.28
N TYR A 116 -5.34 7.25 12.38
CA TYR A 116 -4.44 7.38 11.23
C TYR A 116 -3.55 6.13 11.12
N LEU A 117 -3.39 5.60 9.90
CA LEU A 117 -2.60 4.41 9.63
C LEU A 117 -1.92 4.50 8.27
N ARG A 118 -0.67 4.03 8.18
CA ARG A 118 0.08 3.93 6.93
C ARG A 118 0.19 2.48 6.47
N PRO A 119 -0.46 2.09 5.35
CA PRO A 119 -0.34 0.76 4.76
C PRO A 119 0.81 0.73 3.76
N SER A 120 1.47 -0.41 3.61
CA SER A 120 2.41 -0.70 2.52
C SER A 120 3.48 0.38 2.26
N SER A 121 3.92 1.06 3.33
CA SER A 121 4.87 2.18 3.25
C SER A 121 6.07 1.94 4.16
N THR A 122 7.18 2.58 3.83
CA THR A 122 8.34 2.72 4.71
C THR A 122 8.20 4.03 5.47
N THR A 123 8.34 4.00 6.78
CA THR A 123 8.29 5.18 7.64
C THR A 123 9.66 5.36 8.26
N ASP A 124 10.17 6.58 8.23
CA ASP A 124 11.44 6.90 8.89
C ASP A 124 11.30 6.66 10.41
N PRO A 125 12.25 6.00 11.07
CA PRO A 125 12.19 5.75 12.50
C PRO A 125 12.09 7.02 13.36
N GLU A 126 12.75 8.11 12.95
CA GLU A 126 12.69 9.38 13.67
C GLU A 126 11.31 10.03 13.57
N ASP A 127 10.66 9.93 12.41
CA ASP A 127 9.29 10.43 12.24
C ASP A 127 8.27 9.55 12.94
N PHE A 128 8.48 8.23 12.95
CA PHE A 128 7.65 7.31 13.72
C PHE A 128 7.71 7.62 15.22
N ASP A 129 8.90 7.82 15.77
CA ASP A 129 9.11 8.07 17.21
C ASP A 129 8.39 9.34 17.69
N LYS A 130 8.23 10.36 16.84
CA LYS A 130 7.50 11.60 17.17
C LYS A 130 6.00 11.35 17.44
N VAL A 131 5.42 10.36 16.77
CA VAL A 131 3.95 10.11 16.79
C VAL A 131 3.56 8.79 17.47
N ALA A 132 4.51 7.94 17.83
CA ALA A 132 4.26 6.59 18.35
C ALA A 132 3.40 6.56 19.62
N ASP A 133 3.50 7.57 20.47
CA ASP A 133 2.71 7.69 21.71
C ASP A 133 1.30 8.27 21.46
N ASN A 134 0.98 8.77 20.24
CA ASN A 134 -0.33 9.34 19.96
C ASN A 134 -1.39 8.21 19.86
N PRO A 135 -2.50 8.25 20.64
CA PRO A 135 -3.49 7.18 20.68
C PRO A 135 -4.26 7.01 19.36
N TYR A 136 -4.28 8.03 18.51
CA TYR A 136 -4.94 7.99 17.20
C TYR A 136 -4.02 7.55 16.06
N PHE A 137 -2.71 7.46 16.28
CA PHE A 137 -1.80 6.84 15.33
C PHE A 137 -1.71 5.34 15.61
N LEU A 138 -2.23 4.52 14.70
CA LEU A 138 -2.23 3.06 14.86
C LEU A 138 -0.86 2.47 14.58
N GLY A 139 -0.14 3.02 13.60
CA GLY A 139 1.16 2.53 13.19
C GLY A 139 1.30 2.41 11.68
N TYR A 140 2.27 1.61 11.24
CA TYR A 140 2.46 1.35 9.82
C TYR A 140 2.72 -0.13 9.51
N PHE A 141 2.38 -0.49 8.27
CA PHE A 141 2.72 -1.76 7.63
C PHE A 141 3.63 -1.48 6.43
N GLY A 142 4.61 -2.30 6.22
CA GLY A 142 5.44 -2.19 5.04
C GLY A 142 6.86 -2.66 5.26
N PRO A 143 7.70 -2.59 4.21
CA PRO A 143 9.11 -2.92 4.33
C PRO A 143 9.82 -1.88 5.21
N GLY A 144 10.72 -2.36 6.06
CA GLY A 144 11.68 -1.48 6.72
C GLY A 144 12.85 -1.13 5.78
N ASN A 145 13.68 -0.17 6.17
CA ASN A 145 14.83 0.29 5.39
C ASN A 145 15.75 -0.88 4.94
N GLU A 146 15.98 -1.86 5.81
CA GLU A 146 16.78 -3.05 5.48
C GLU A 146 16.15 -3.89 4.36
N MET A 147 14.82 -4.04 4.35
CA MET A 147 14.12 -4.76 3.28
C MET A 147 14.16 -4.00 1.96
N GLU A 148 14.09 -2.68 2.00
CA GLU A 148 14.23 -1.83 0.80
C GLU A 148 15.65 -1.91 0.22
N TYR A 149 16.68 -1.84 1.07
CA TYR A 149 18.05 -2.06 0.67
C TYR A 149 18.24 -3.46 0.06
N GLN A 150 17.74 -4.51 0.73
CA GLN A 150 17.87 -5.88 0.24
C GLN A 150 17.14 -6.10 -1.08
N ALA A 151 16.00 -5.45 -1.31
CA ALA A 151 15.27 -5.53 -2.59
C ALA A 151 16.12 -4.99 -3.76
N GLY A 152 16.82 -3.87 -3.55
CA GLY A 152 17.78 -3.34 -4.52
C GLY A 152 18.98 -4.25 -4.72
N TYR A 153 19.56 -4.71 -3.62
CA TYR A 153 20.71 -5.61 -3.63
C TYR A 153 20.43 -6.90 -4.40
N ASP A 154 19.32 -7.58 -4.12
CA ASP A 154 18.96 -8.85 -4.75
C ASP A 154 18.69 -8.68 -6.25
N MET A 155 18.07 -7.57 -6.67
CA MET A 155 17.86 -7.28 -8.09
C MET A 155 19.18 -7.12 -8.83
N ALA A 156 20.10 -6.35 -8.30
CA ALA A 156 21.41 -6.15 -8.94
C ALA A 156 22.27 -7.42 -8.92
N ALA A 157 22.25 -8.16 -7.81
CA ALA A 157 22.91 -9.46 -7.70
C ALA A 157 22.41 -10.46 -8.75
N TYR A 158 21.08 -10.53 -8.97
CA TYR A 158 20.49 -11.37 -10.01
C TYR A 158 21.07 -11.05 -11.41
N PHE A 159 21.10 -9.78 -11.80
CA PHE A 159 21.63 -9.41 -13.13
C PHE A 159 23.14 -9.68 -13.27
N ALA A 160 23.90 -9.48 -12.20
CA ALA A 160 25.33 -9.74 -12.19
C ALA A 160 25.64 -11.26 -12.24
N GLU A 161 24.89 -12.10 -11.51
CA GLU A 161 25.01 -13.56 -11.50
C GLU A 161 24.65 -14.17 -12.85
N GLU A 162 23.58 -13.69 -13.48
CA GLU A 162 23.14 -14.11 -14.82
C GLU A 162 24.05 -13.60 -15.93
N LYS A 163 25.00 -12.70 -15.62
CA LYS A 163 25.97 -12.12 -16.57
C LYS A 163 25.32 -11.51 -17.81
N ILE A 164 24.23 -10.82 -17.60
CA ILE A 164 23.44 -10.22 -18.70
C ILE A 164 24.22 -9.10 -19.38
N SER A 165 24.93 -8.27 -18.61
CA SER A 165 25.77 -7.18 -19.11
C SER A 165 26.72 -6.69 -18.01
N ASP A 166 27.78 -5.98 -18.41
CA ASP A 166 28.67 -5.25 -17.51
C ASP A 166 28.30 -3.76 -17.43
N SER A 167 27.21 -3.34 -18.11
CA SER A 167 26.74 -1.96 -18.20
C SER A 167 25.32 -1.83 -17.66
N TYR A 168 25.14 -0.96 -16.67
CA TYR A 168 23.89 -0.77 -15.91
C TYR A 168 23.45 0.69 -15.93
N PHE A 169 22.14 0.91 -16.08
CA PHE A 169 21.49 2.20 -15.94
C PHE A 169 20.48 2.10 -14.79
N ILE A 170 20.69 2.85 -13.72
CA ILE A 170 19.87 2.81 -12.51
C ILE A 170 18.95 4.05 -12.50
N LEU A 171 17.65 3.83 -12.52
CA LEU A 171 16.62 4.84 -12.32
C LEU A 171 16.34 4.93 -10.82
N SER A 172 16.98 5.88 -10.15
CA SER A 172 16.99 5.97 -8.67
C SER A 172 15.75 6.65 -8.07
N GLY A 173 14.84 7.19 -8.90
CA GLY A 173 13.61 7.80 -8.40
C GLY A 173 13.85 9.11 -7.64
N GLY A 174 13.19 9.31 -6.51
CA GLY A 174 13.25 10.55 -5.73
C GLY A 174 14.60 10.70 -5.00
N ALA A 175 15.57 11.30 -5.68
CA ALA A 175 16.89 11.53 -5.12
C ALA A 175 16.86 12.54 -3.96
N GLY A 176 17.51 12.21 -2.85
CA GLY A 176 17.73 13.10 -1.71
C GLY A 176 16.48 13.43 -0.89
N SER A 177 15.31 12.89 -1.26
CA SER A 177 14.04 13.19 -0.59
C SER A 177 13.19 11.97 -0.28
N ASN A 178 13.62 10.77 -0.68
CA ASN A 178 12.89 9.53 -0.46
C ASN A 178 13.84 8.42 -0.02
N VAL A 179 13.90 8.18 1.29
CA VAL A 179 14.77 7.18 1.93
C VAL A 179 14.58 5.79 1.33
N MET A 180 13.35 5.40 0.99
CA MET A 180 13.06 4.11 0.36
C MET A 180 13.80 3.96 -0.99
N HIS A 181 13.79 4.99 -1.83
CA HIS A 181 14.50 4.96 -3.12
C HIS A 181 16.02 5.00 -2.96
N GLU A 182 16.52 5.72 -1.96
CA GLU A 182 17.95 5.75 -1.63
C GLU A 182 18.43 4.37 -1.19
N GLN A 183 17.72 3.72 -0.25
CA GLN A 183 18.06 2.38 0.22
C GLN A 183 18.08 1.34 -0.90
N ARG A 184 17.10 1.36 -1.80
CA ARG A 184 17.06 0.47 -2.98
C ARG A 184 18.28 0.72 -3.90
N THR A 185 18.59 1.99 -4.17
CA THR A 185 19.70 2.36 -5.04
C THR A 185 21.05 2.01 -4.41
N GLU A 186 21.23 2.26 -3.11
CA GLU A 186 22.41 1.88 -2.36
C GLU A 186 22.65 0.37 -2.41
N GLY A 187 21.60 -0.43 -2.17
CA GLY A 187 21.66 -1.88 -2.30
C GLY A 187 22.08 -2.35 -3.69
N MET A 188 21.55 -1.72 -4.77
CA MET A 188 21.97 -2.04 -6.14
C MET A 188 23.45 -1.79 -6.38
N LEU A 189 23.95 -0.63 -5.94
CA LEU A 189 25.34 -0.22 -6.11
C LEU A 189 26.29 -1.14 -5.35
N ASP A 190 25.98 -1.48 -4.10
CA ASP A 190 26.78 -2.38 -3.27
C ASP A 190 26.84 -3.79 -3.84
N ALA A 191 25.71 -4.30 -4.35
CA ALA A 191 25.66 -5.61 -4.99
C ALA A 191 26.56 -5.67 -6.25
N LEU A 192 26.50 -4.62 -7.09
CA LEU A 192 27.35 -4.52 -8.28
C LEU A 192 28.84 -4.44 -7.90
N GLN A 193 29.21 -3.56 -6.97
CA GLN A 193 30.60 -3.45 -6.51
C GLN A 193 31.12 -4.79 -6.00
N LYS A 194 30.33 -5.48 -5.20
CA LYS A 194 30.69 -6.81 -4.67
C LYS A 194 30.83 -7.86 -5.76
N ALA A 195 29.89 -7.91 -6.69
CA ALA A 195 29.88 -8.92 -7.76
C ALA A 195 31.07 -8.78 -8.70
N TYR A 196 31.48 -7.53 -8.99
CA TYR A 196 32.63 -7.23 -9.86
C TYR A 196 33.95 -7.11 -9.11
N GLY A 197 33.96 -7.13 -7.78
CA GLY A 197 35.17 -7.01 -6.96
C GLY A 197 35.81 -5.64 -7.09
N VAL A 198 35.03 -4.58 -7.27
CA VAL A 198 35.50 -3.19 -7.50
C VAL A 198 34.87 -2.26 -6.45
N GLN A 199 35.41 -1.03 -6.38
CA GLN A 199 34.81 0.08 -5.63
C GLN A 199 34.78 1.33 -6.50
N PHE A 200 33.69 2.10 -6.36
CA PHE A 200 33.59 3.43 -6.96
C PHE A 200 34.34 4.45 -6.11
N ASP A 201 34.71 5.57 -6.70
CA ASP A 201 35.38 6.69 -6.00
C ASP A 201 34.47 7.37 -4.98
N GLN A 202 33.15 7.35 -5.22
CA GLN A 202 32.10 7.85 -4.32
C GLN A 202 31.43 6.66 -3.60
N SER A 203 30.92 6.89 -2.40
CA SER A 203 30.16 5.87 -1.65
C SER A 203 28.81 5.59 -2.32
N SER A 204 28.25 4.39 -2.10
CA SER A 204 26.92 4.05 -2.60
C SER A 204 25.83 4.99 -2.07
N THR A 205 25.96 5.46 -0.83
CA THR A 205 25.06 6.44 -0.21
C THR A 205 25.10 7.79 -0.92
N GLU A 206 26.30 8.33 -1.23
CA GLU A 206 26.45 9.58 -1.98
C GLU A 206 25.87 9.46 -3.39
N LEU A 207 26.08 8.33 -4.06
CA LEU A 207 25.55 8.07 -5.40
C LEU A 207 24.03 7.89 -5.39
N ALA A 208 23.49 7.23 -4.37
CA ALA A 208 22.05 7.03 -4.21
C ALA A 208 21.30 8.35 -3.97
N SER A 209 21.95 9.33 -3.31
CA SER A 209 21.40 10.66 -3.02
C SER A 209 21.70 11.71 -4.11
N ALA A 210 22.31 11.31 -5.24
CA ALA A 210 22.67 12.23 -6.30
C ALA A 210 21.43 12.93 -6.90
N SER A 211 21.50 14.26 -7.03
CA SER A 211 20.44 15.09 -7.64
C SER A 211 20.57 15.26 -9.16
N GLU A 212 21.71 14.86 -9.73
CA GLU A 212 22.03 14.93 -11.15
C GLU A 212 22.56 13.56 -11.63
N PRO A 213 22.42 13.22 -12.91
CA PRO A 213 22.95 11.97 -13.43
C PRO A 213 24.45 11.82 -13.20
N VAL A 214 24.87 10.68 -12.67
CA VAL A 214 26.27 10.34 -12.42
C VAL A 214 26.61 9.05 -13.13
N SER A 215 27.67 9.09 -13.95
CA SER A 215 28.22 7.90 -14.61
C SER A 215 29.59 7.57 -14.04
N MET A 216 29.84 6.28 -13.80
CA MET A 216 31.09 5.79 -13.24
C MET A 216 31.53 4.49 -13.91
N GLU A 217 32.81 4.26 -13.93
CA GLU A 217 33.43 3.04 -14.47
C GLU A 217 34.47 2.53 -13.46
N ALA A 218 34.44 1.22 -13.20
CA ALA A 218 35.40 0.53 -12.35
C ALA A 218 35.69 -0.86 -12.92
N GLY A 219 36.90 -1.07 -13.44
CA GLY A 219 37.24 -2.30 -14.16
C GLY A 219 36.37 -2.47 -15.42
N ALA A 220 35.64 -3.59 -15.51
CA ALA A 220 34.69 -3.83 -16.59
C ALA A 220 33.29 -3.23 -16.32
N LEU A 221 33.00 -2.92 -15.06
CA LEU A 221 31.69 -2.44 -14.63
C LEU A 221 31.51 -0.98 -15.03
N LYS A 222 30.39 -0.70 -15.71
CA LYS A 222 29.91 0.65 -16.01
C LYS A 222 28.51 0.86 -15.43
N VAL A 223 28.31 1.94 -14.67
CA VAL A 223 27.03 2.28 -14.05
C VAL A 223 26.70 3.75 -14.29
N THR A 224 25.46 4.02 -14.66
CA THR A 224 24.91 5.37 -14.64
C THR A 224 23.72 5.38 -13.67
N VAL A 225 23.73 6.27 -12.67
CA VAL A 225 22.61 6.56 -11.79
C VAL A 225 21.89 7.79 -12.32
N PHE A 226 20.60 7.66 -12.60
CA PHE A 226 19.74 8.73 -13.10
C PHE A 226 18.61 9.02 -12.09
N PRO A 227 18.60 10.22 -11.46
CA PRO A 227 17.61 10.60 -10.47
C PRO A 227 16.30 11.11 -11.09
N GLY A 228 15.24 11.13 -10.28
CA GLY A 228 13.95 11.73 -10.58
C GLY A 228 12.86 10.71 -10.92
N TYR A 229 11.62 11.17 -10.77
CA TYR A 229 10.43 10.35 -11.03
C TYR A 229 10.11 10.30 -12.54
N ILE A 230 10.46 9.20 -13.19
CA ILE A 230 10.25 9.00 -14.65
C ILE A 230 8.78 9.02 -15.10
N GLY A 231 7.83 8.92 -14.19
CA GLY A 231 6.40 9.15 -14.45
C GLY A 231 6.08 10.62 -14.77
N VAL A 232 6.93 11.56 -14.35
CA VAL A 232 6.86 12.98 -14.76
C VAL A 232 7.43 13.10 -16.18
N THR A 233 6.63 13.58 -17.12
CA THR A 233 6.92 13.52 -18.58
C THR A 233 8.32 14.02 -18.95
N ASP A 234 8.73 15.19 -18.47
CA ASP A 234 10.03 15.76 -18.81
C ASP A 234 11.22 15.01 -18.16
N VAL A 235 11.02 14.38 -17.01
CA VAL A 235 12.02 13.52 -16.35
C VAL A 235 12.17 12.22 -17.12
N GLY A 236 11.07 11.60 -17.54
CA GLY A 236 11.08 10.40 -18.37
C GLY A 236 11.77 10.64 -19.73
N GLU A 237 11.50 11.77 -20.40
CA GLU A 237 12.17 12.14 -21.64
C GLU A 237 13.67 12.36 -21.46
N LYS A 238 14.10 13.00 -20.35
CA LYS A 238 15.51 13.19 -20.03
C LYS A 238 16.20 11.85 -19.71
N ALA A 239 15.52 10.94 -19.02
CA ALA A 239 16.04 9.60 -18.72
C ALA A 239 16.28 8.81 -20.01
N VAL A 240 15.32 8.82 -20.93
CA VAL A 240 15.44 8.19 -22.26
C VAL A 240 16.58 8.80 -23.06
N ALA A 241 16.68 10.14 -23.12
CA ALA A 241 17.78 10.82 -23.83
C ALA A 241 19.17 10.53 -23.24
N ALA A 242 19.26 10.39 -21.90
CA ALA A 242 20.49 9.99 -21.23
C ALA A 242 20.87 8.54 -21.56
N PHE A 243 19.89 7.63 -21.56
CA PHE A 243 20.08 6.23 -21.95
C PHE A 243 20.48 6.10 -23.43
N GLU A 244 19.82 6.81 -24.34
CA GLU A 244 20.17 6.78 -25.78
C GLU A 244 21.57 7.27 -26.07
N LYS A 245 22.05 8.24 -25.29
CA LYS A 245 23.42 8.78 -25.41
C LYS A 245 24.47 7.77 -24.97
N ASP A 246 24.16 6.97 -23.94
CA ASP A 246 25.04 6.01 -23.32
C ASP A 246 24.26 4.73 -22.92
N PRO A 247 23.95 3.88 -23.91
CA PRO A 247 23.10 2.71 -23.69
C PRO A 247 23.73 1.69 -22.74
N ALA A 248 22.91 1.10 -21.88
CA ALA A 248 23.29 0.02 -20.97
C ALA A 248 22.56 -1.28 -21.36
N GLY A 249 23.17 -2.43 -21.09
CA GLY A 249 22.54 -3.72 -21.33
C GLY A 249 21.51 -4.11 -20.29
N VAL A 250 21.55 -3.47 -19.11
CA VAL A 250 20.57 -3.64 -18.00
C VAL A 250 20.09 -2.27 -17.53
N VAL A 251 18.78 -2.14 -17.37
CA VAL A 251 18.15 -1.01 -16.66
C VAL A 251 17.47 -1.53 -15.40
N MET A 252 17.86 -0.99 -14.25
CA MET A 252 17.24 -1.27 -12.95
C MET A 252 16.50 -0.04 -12.45
N SER A 253 15.28 -0.22 -11.96
CA SER A 253 14.46 0.90 -11.51
C SER A 253 13.95 0.69 -10.09
N THR A 254 14.04 1.72 -9.26
CA THR A 254 13.43 1.76 -7.93
C THR A 254 11.93 2.05 -7.96
N ILE A 255 11.39 2.38 -9.14
CA ILE A 255 10.02 2.82 -9.41
C ILE A 255 9.48 2.14 -10.67
N PRO A 256 8.18 2.26 -10.99
CA PRO A 256 7.59 1.68 -12.20
C PRO A 256 8.33 2.07 -13.48
N VAL A 257 8.89 1.08 -14.21
CA VAL A 257 9.68 1.31 -15.45
C VAL A 257 8.82 1.32 -16.72
N GLN A 258 7.58 0.86 -16.64
CA GLN A 258 6.69 0.66 -17.79
C GLN A 258 6.41 1.92 -18.60
N THR A 259 6.48 3.11 -17.98
CA THR A 259 6.21 4.39 -18.63
C THR A 259 7.22 4.71 -19.76
N ILE A 260 8.45 4.22 -19.64
CA ILE A 260 9.53 4.46 -20.61
C ILE A 260 10.11 3.17 -21.23
N ALA A 261 9.55 2.00 -20.85
CA ALA A 261 10.09 0.69 -21.25
C ALA A 261 10.24 0.50 -22.77
N ASP A 262 9.30 1.03 -23.55
CA ASP A 262 9.35 0.95 -25.01
C ASP A 262 10.52 1.73 -25.62
N SER A 263 11.04 2.73 -24.91
CA SER A 263 12.19 3.53 -25.31
C SER A 263 13.53 2.94 -24.87
N LEU A 264 13.52 1.96 -23.96
CA LEU A 264 14.71 1.28 -23.45
C LEU A 264 14.99 -0.02 -24.22
N LYS A 265 14.86 0.04 -25.55
CA LYS A 265 14.99 -1.13 -26.42
C LYS A 265 16.34 -1.80 -26.25
N ASP A 266 16.31 -3.13 -26.31
CA ASP A 266 17.49 -4.00 -26.21
C ASP A 266 18.13 -4.09 -24.80
N ALA A 267 17.65 -3.33 -23.81
CA ALA A 267 18.04 -3.53 -22.41
C ALA A 267 17.17 -4.59 -21.73
N SER A 268 17.76 -5.35 -20.83
CA SER A 268 17.04 -6.18 -19.86
C SER A 268 16.59 -5.31 -18.69
N LEU A 269 15.29 -5.36 -18.36
CA LEU A 269 14.71 -4.50 -17.34
C LEU A 269 14.55 -5.23 -16.01
N GLY A 270 14.81 -4.54 -14.91
CA GLY A 270 14.44 -4.90 -13.55
C GLY A 270 13.72 -3.74 -12.88
N THR A 271 12.71 -4.04 -12.05
CA THR A 271 11.98 -2.97 -11.35
C THR A 271 11.53 -3.42 -9.95
N ILE A 272 11.51 -2.47 -9.01
CA ILE A 272 10.84 -2.62 -7.71
C ILE A 272 9.51 -1.85 -7.82
N ASP A 273 8.41 -2.60 -7.89
CA ASP A 273 7.11 -2.04 -8.25
C ASP A 273 5.97 -2.89 -7.66
N CYS A 274 4.97 -3.22 -8.44
CA CYS A 274 3.78 -3.96 -8.06
C CYS A 274 3.43 -5.03 -9.10
N TYR A 275 2.64 -6.02 -8.70
CA TYR A 275 2.08 -7.02 -9.60
C TYR A 275 0.93 -6.41 -10.40
N THR A 276 1.25 -5.81 -11.56
CA THR A 276 0.32 -5.12 -12.45
C THR A 276 0.25 -5.78 -13.82
N GLN A 277 -0.80 -5.46 -14.60
CA GLN A 277 -0.90 -5.93 -15.98
C GLN A 277 0.23 -5.40 -16.85
N ALA A 278 0.71 -4.16 -16.62
CA ALA A 278 1.83 -3.59 -17.37
C ALA A 278 3.11 -4.41 -17.18
N ASN A 279 3.47 -4.75 -15.96
CA ASN A 279 4.62 -5.60 -15.67
C ASN A 279 4.46 -7.00 -16.26
N GLY A 280 3.23 -7.54 -16.27
CA GLY A 280 2.91 -8.80 -16.97
C GLY A 280 3.16 -8.74 -18.47
N ARG A 281 2.84 -7.61 -19.13
CA ARG A 281 3.14 -7.41 -20.55
C ARG A 281 4.64 -7.37 -20.83
N LEU A 282 5.42 -6.70 -19.96
CA LEU A 282 6.88 -6.62 -20.08
C LEU A 282 7.57 -7.96 -19.82
N PHE A 283 7.07 -8.79 -18.90
CA PHE A 283 7.54 -10.18 -18.78
C PHE A 283 7.20 -11.01 -19.99
N LYS A 284 5.99 -10.89 -20.50
CA LYS A 284 5.52 -11.67 -21.66
C LYS A 284 6.30 -11.38 -22.94
N ASN A 285 6.67 -10.11 -23.17
CA ASN A 285 7.48 -9.74 -24.34
C ASN A 285 8.99 -9.97 -24.11
N GLY A 286 9.41 -10.36 -22.90
CA GLY A 286 10.78 -10.68 -22.55
C GLY A 286 11.66 -9.47 -22.18
N SER A 287 11.12 -8.26 -22.09
CA SER A 287 11.87 -7.06 -21.66
C SER A 287 12.16 -7.10 -20.16
N LEU A 288 11.14 -7.36 -19.33
CA LEU A 288 11.32 -7.47 -17.89
C LEU A 288 11.88 -8.84 -17.51
N LYS A 289 12.96 -8.86 -16.74
CA LYS A 289 13.66 -10.05 -16.26
C LYS A 289 13.54 -10.22 -14.76
N TYR A 290 13.30 -9.14 -14.03
CA TYR A 290 13.21 -9.14 -12.57
C TYR A 290 12.14 -8.17 -12.10
N LEU A 291 11.22 -8.64 -11.27
CA LEU A 291 10.27 -7.83 -10.53
C LEU A 291 10.39 -8.18 -9.04
N CYS A 292 10.66 -7.18 -8.22
CA CYS A 292 10.44 -7.22 -6.78
C CYS A 292 9.17 -6.40 -6.52
N GLY A 293 8.04 -7.06 -6.20
CA GLY A 293 6.74 -6.42 -6.32
C GLY A 293 5.86 -6.55 -5.09
N LYS A 294 5.13 -5.48 -4.79
CA LYS A 294 3.97 -5.49 -3.89
C LYS A 294 2.76 -6.10 -4.62
N TYR A 295 1.80 -6.58 -3.87
CA TYR A 295 0.56 -7.17 -4.39
C TYR A 295 -0.65 -6.50 -3.73
N GLU A 296 -1.79 -6.46 -4.41
CA GLU A 296 -2.96 -5.67 -4.01
C GLU A 296 -3.44 -5.98 -2.58
N SER A 297 -3.60 -7.26 -2.27
CA SER A 297 -4.16 -7.68 -0.97
C SER A 297 -3.17 -7.57 0.20
N ILE A 298 -1.92 -7.13 -0.01
CA ILE A 298 -0.94 -6.92 1.08
C ILE A 298 -1.46 -5.94 2.14
N ILE A 299 -2.37 -5.04 1.76
CA ILE A 299 -2.97 -4.06 2.67
C ILE A 299 -4.13 -4.62 3.50
N GLY A 300 -4.53 -5.87 3.29
CA GLY A 300 -5.62 -6.50 4.05
C GLY A 300 -5.43 -6.42 5.57
N PRO A 301 -4.29 -6.84 6.14
CA PRO A 301 -4.02 -6.70 7.57
C PRO A 301 -4.02 -5.25 8.08
N ALA A 302 -3.57 -4.29 7.25
CA ALA A 302 -3.64 -2.86 7.59
C ALA A 302 -5.09 -2.38 7.69
N PHE A 303 -5.95 -2.81 6.75
CA PHE A 303 -7.38 -2.57 6.85
C PHE A 303 -7.98 -3.20 8.12
N ALA A 304 -7.63 -4.44 8.47
CA ALA A 304 -8.12 -5.10 9.68
C ALA A 304 -7.72 -4.33 10.95
N ALA A 305 -6.52 -3.75 11.00
CA ALA A 305 -6.09 -2.87 12.09
C ALA A 305 -6.97 -1.60 12.19
N MET A 306 -7.24 -0.96 11.06
CA MET A 306 -8.14 0.20 11.00
C MET A 306 -9.57 -0.18 11.39
N TYR A 307 -10.07 -1.31 10.93
CA TYR A 307 -11.39 -1.82 11.28
C TYR A 307 -11.52 -2.08 12.79
N ASN A 308 -10.48 -2.67 13.42
CA ASN A 308 -10.46 -2.81 14.89
C ASN A 308 -10.54 -1.46 15.59
N ALA A 309 -9.85 -0.44 15.08
CA ALA A 309 -9.88 0.89 15.69
C ALA A 309 -11.27 1.55 15.60
N VAL A 310 -11.86 1.59 14.41
CA VAL A 310 -13.17 2.25 14.21
C VAL A 310 -14.31 1.47 14.87
N THR A 311 -14.16 0.16 15.11
CA THR A 311 -15.11 -0.66 15.87
C THR A 311 -14.88 -0.64 17.38
N GLY A 312 -13.96 0.21 17.88
CA GLY A 312 -13.79 0.49 19.32
C GLY A 312 -12.75 -0.39 20.03
N TYR A 313 -11.85 -1.04 19.31
CA TYR A 313 -10.83 -1.93 19.88
C TYR A 313 -9.39 -1.42 19.65
N SER A 314 -9.19 -0.12 19.41
CA SER A 314 -7.85 0.45 19.12
C SER A 314 -6.83 0.15 20.23
N GLU A 315 -7.22 0.25 21.49
CA GLU A 315 -6.34 0.02 22.64
C GLU A 315 -5.83 -1.43 22.75
N ASP A 316 -6.61 -2.40 22.28
CA ASP A 316 -6.23 -3.82 22.28
C ASP A 316 -5.15 -4.16 21.23
N PHE A 317 -4.93 -3.24 20.31
CA PHE A 317 -3.98 -3.40 19.20
C PHE A 317 -2.81 -2.40 19.26
N ARG A 318 -2.45 -1.96 20.48
CA ARG A 318 -1.27 -1.13 20.71
C ARG A 318 -0.12 -1.96 21.30
N GLU A 319 1.11 -1.66 20.93
CA GLU A 319 2.32 -2.31 21.42
C GLU A 319 2.87 -1.54 22.61
N ASP A 320 2.73 -2.08 23.82
CA ASP A 320 3.11 -1.38 25.05
C ASP A 320 2.50 0.03 25.18
N GLY A 321 1.27 0.20 24.71
CA GLY A 321 0.55 1.48 24.69
C GLY A 321 0.95 2.42 23.55
N LYS A 322 1.82 2.00 22.64
CA LYS A 322 2.29 2.77 21.48
C LYS A 322 1.72 2.24 20.16
N ALA A 323 1.89 3.01 19.11
CA ALA A 323 1.66 2.59 17.74
C ALA A 323 2.58 1.40 17.38
N PHE A 324 2.07 0.48 16.56
CA PHE A 324 2.83 -0.69 16.14
C PHE A 324 3.60 -0.46 14.84
N THR A 325 4.63 -1.27 14.63
CA THR A 325 5.31 -1.42 13.34
C THR A 325 5.22 -2.88 12.89
N ILE A 326 4.67 -3.12 11.70
CA ILE A 326 4.53 -4.47 11.16
C ILE A 326 5.23 -4.55 9.81
N GLN A 327 6.26 -5.40 9.74
CA GLN A 327 7.01 -5.58 8.51
C GLN A 327 6.27 -6.48 7.52
N GLN A 328 6.20 -6.02 6.27
CA GLN A 328 5.73 -6.77 5.11
C GLN A 328 6.66 -6.49 3.94
N GLY A 329 7.08 -7.52 3.23
CA GLY A 329 8.04 -7.38 2.13
C GLY A 329 7.41 -7.54 0.75
N PHE A 330 8.20 -8.06 -0.16
CA PHE A 330 7.89 -8.14 -1.58
C PHE A 330 7.84 -9.59 -2.05
N TRP A 331 7.09 -9.84 -3.12
CA TRP A 331 7.28 -11.04 -3.92
C TRP A 331 8.25 -10.76 -5.07
N VAL A 332 9.08 -11.76 -5.40
CA VAL A 332 10.05 -11.64 -6.49
C VAL A 332 9.65 -12.58 -7.62
N SER A 333 9.67 -12.08 -8.85
CA SER A 333 9.48 -12.88 -10.07
C SER A 333 10.61 -12.62 -11.07
N THR A 334 11.13 -13.72 -11.65
CA THR A 334 12.20 -13.69 -12.66
C THR A 334 11.77 -14.34 -13.98
N SER A 335 10.51 -14.71 -14.10
CA SER A 335 9.94 -15.27 -15.32
C SER A 335 8.45 -14.93 -15.45
N TYR A 336 7.95 -14.92 -16.69
CA TYR A 336 6.53 -14.73 -16.95
C TYR A 336 5.64 -15.77 -16.27
N GLN A 337 6.04 -17.03 -16.26
CA GLN A 337 5.26 -18.11 -15.64
C GLN A 337 5.16 -17.93 -14.12
N ASP A 338 6.25 -17.53 -13.46
CA ASP A 338 6.26 -17.26 -12.04
C ASP A 338 5.44 -16.00 -11.71
N PHE A 339 5.60 -14.93 -12.53
CA PHE A 339 4.77 -13.74 -12.44
C PHE A 339 3.28 -14.06 -12.51
N GLN A 340 2.84 -14.86 -13.49
CA GLN A 340 1.42 -15.19 -13.64
C GLN A 340 0.84 -15.84 -12.39
N LYS A 341 1.54 -16.81 -11.80
CA LYS A 341 1.09 -17.50 -10.57
C LYS A 341 0.89 -16.53 -9.41
N LYS A 342 1.83 -15.58 -9.25
CA LYS A 342 1.79 -14.58 -8.20
C LYS A 342 0.72 -13.52 -8.47
N TYR A 343 0.61 -13.08 -9.72
CA TYR A 343 -0.40 -12.13 -10.15
C TYR A 343 -1.83 -12.65 -9.94
N GLU A 344 -2.10 -13.92 -10.24
CA GLU A 344 -3.41 -14.54 -9.99
C GLU A 344 -3.79 -14.49 -8.51
N LEU A 345 -2.82 -14.70 -7.60
CA LEU A 345 -3.04 -14.62 -6.15
C LEU A 345 -3.07 -13.17 -5.63
N SER A 346 -2.49 -12.22 -6.35
CA SER A 346 -2.44 -10.81 -5.95
C SER A 346 -3.69 -10.02 -6.30
N SER A 347 -4.51 -10.50 -7.25
CA SER A 347 -5.60 -9.71 -7.87
C SER A 347 -6.68 -9.20 -6.91
N GLY A 348 -6.84 -9.81 -5.76
CA GLY A 348 -7.68 -9.33 -4.66
C GLY A 348 -9.19 -9.46 -4.84
N ILE A 349 -9.69 -9.71 -6.06
CA ILE A 349 -11.15 -9.73 -6.34
C ILE A 349 -11.77 -11.10 -6.09
N THR A 350 -11.17 -12.16 -6.63
CA THR A 350 -11.68 -13.54 -6.53
C THR A 350 -10.73 -14.46 -5.80
N LEU A 351 -9.44 -14.22 -5.97
CA LEU A 351 -8.36 -14.92 -5.30
C LEU A 351 -7.35 -13.89 -4.84
N ASN A 352 -6.95 -13.94 -3.57
CA ASN A 352 -5.98 -13.01 -2.99
C ASN A 352 -5.20 -13.64 -1.85
N ALA A 353 -4.08 -13.01 -1.47
CA ALA A 353 -3.21 -13.52 -0.41
C ALA A 353 -3.84 -13.45 0.99
N TYR A 354 -4.80 -12.53 1.21
CA TYR A 354 -5.57 -12.41 2.45
C TYR A 354 -7.06 -12.41 2.12
N SER A 355 -7.76 -13.50 2.48
CA SER A 355 -9.21 -13.60 2.27
C SER A 355 -9.99 -12.84 3.34
N TYR A 356 -11.27 -12.69 3.10
CA TYR A 356 -12.21 -12.14 4.09
C TYR A 356 -12.15 -12.91 5.41
N GLU A 357 -12.11 -14.26 5.34
CA GLU A 357 -12.03 -15.13 6.51
C GLU A 357 -10.73 -14.92 7.26
N ASP A 358 -9.57 -14.78 6.58
CA ASP A 358 -8.31 -14.47 7.24
C ASP A 358 -8.39 -13.15 8.02
N LEU A 359 -9.04 -12.14 7.44
CA LEU A 359 -9.19 -10.83 8.07
C LEU A 359 -10.15 -10.87 9.26
N LEU A 360 -11.24 -11.64 9.18
CA LEU A 360 -12.17 -11.81 10.31
C LEU A 360 -11.50 -12.43 11.53
N GLU A 361 -10.53 -13.33 11.35
CA GLU A 361 -9.79 -13.96 12.46
C GLU A 361 -9.02 -12.93 13.31
N VAL A 362 -8.61 -11.81 12.73
CA VAL A 362 -7.86 -10.74 13.40
C VAL A 362 -8.69 -9.48 13.66
N CYS A 363 -9.99 -9.49 13.31
CA CYS A 363 -10.94 -8.43 13.60
C CYS A 363 -11.71 -8.74 14.89
N LYS A 364 -11.46 -7.98 15.97
CA LYS A 364 -12.01 -8.27 17.31
C LYS A 364 -13.52 -8.17 17.39
N ALA A 365 -14.15 -7.36 16.53
CA ALA A 365 -15.61 -7.30 16.40
C ALA A 365 -16.21 -8.62 15.92
N HIS A 366 -15.46 -9.48 15.24
CA HIS A 366 -15.88 -10.79 14.73
C HIS A 366 -15.28 -11.96 15.53
N ASN A 367 -14.06 -11.80 16.00
CA ASN A 367 -13.34 -12.76 16.84
C ASN A 367 -12.88 -12.08 18.15
N SER A 368 -13.67 -12.22 19.20
CA SER A 368 -13.39 -11.55 20.50
C SER A 368 -12.02 -11.92 21.12
N ASN A 369 -11.39 -13.00 20.65
CA ASN A 369 -10.07 -13.45 21.10
C ASN A 369 -8.93 -12.88 20.25
N ALA A 370 -9.21 -12.15 19.17
CA ALA A 370 -8.19 -11.55 18.31
C ALA A 370 -7.29 -10.59 19.11
N THR A 371 -6.00 -10.68 18.83
CA THR A 371 -4.95 -9.90 19.51
C THR A 371 -4.03 -9.22 18.49
N LEU A 372 -3.21 -8.28 18.94
CA LEU A 372 -2.14 -7.69 18.14
C LEU A 372 -1.17 -8.76 17.63
N ASP A 373 -0.86 -9.78 18.43
CA ASP A 373 0.04 -10.86 18.01
C ASP A 373 -0.54 -11.69 16.88
N ASP A 374 -1.87 -11.92 16.85
CA ASP A 374 -2.54 -12.61 15.75
C ASP A 374 -2.47 -11.75 14.48
N LEU A 375 -2.68 -10.44 14.58
CA LEU A 375 -2.53 -9.50 13.47
C LEU A 375 -1.08 -9.47 12.95
N LYS A 376 -0.09 -9.40 13.84
CA LYS A 376 1.34 -9.46 13.49
C LYS A 376 1.70 -10.78 12.80
N LYS A 377 1.19 -11.89 13.29
CA LYS A 377 1.39 -13.20 12.70
C LYS A 377 0.78 -13.32 11.30
N LEU A 378 -0.45 -12.84 11.14
CA LEU A 378 -1.11 -12.84 9.83
C LEU A 378 -0.35 -11.96 8.83
N ALA A 379 -0.02 -10.73 9.20
CA ALA A 379 0.70 -9.79 8.36
C ALA A 379 2.14 -10.24 8.06
N GLY A 380 2.83 -10.81 9.06
CA GLY A 380 4.19 -11.33 8.92
C GLY A 380 4.30 -12.54 7.99
N ALA A 381 3.18 -13.26 7.76
CA ALA A 381 3.09 -14.34 6.78
C ALA A 381 2.75 -13.81 5.37
N TRP A 382 3.42 -12.75 4.95
CA TRP A 382 3.18 -12.03 3.69
C TRP A 382 3.79 -12.72 2.46
N ASP A 383 4.77 -13.60 2.64
CA ASP A 383 5.45 -14.27 1.54
C ASP A 383 4.49 -15.14 0.71
N PHE A 384 4.89 -15.39 -0.55
CA PHE A 384 4.04 -16.11 -1.51
C PHE A 384 3.68 -17.53 -1.06
N ASP A 385 4.62 -18.25 -0.45
CA ASP A 385 4.38 -19.63 -0.02
C ASP A 385 3.38 -19.68 1.14
N SER A 386 3.49 -18.76 2.09
CA SER A 386 2.52 -18.58 3.17
C SER A 386 1.14 -18.21 2.64
N ALA A 387 1.05 -17.31 1.64
CA ALA A 387 -0.20 -16.97 1.00
C ALA A 387 -0.84 -18.18 0.29
N VAL A 388 -0.05 -18.98 -0.44
CA VAL A 388 -0.50 -20.22 -1.08
C VAL A 388 -0.99 -21.25 -0.05
N GLN A 389 -0.33 -21.35 1.10
CA GLN A 389 -0.75 -22.28 2.18
C GLN A 389 -2.11 -21.89 2.77
N ARG A 390 -2.36 -20.59 2.97
CA ARG A 390 -3.68 -20.12 3.43
C ARG A 390 -4.82 -20.37 2.44
N ARG A 391 -4.51 -20.54 1.14
CA ARG A 391 -5.52 -20.78 0.07
C ARG A 391 -5.79 -22.27 -0.18
N LYS A 392 -5.12 -23.20 0.51
CA LYS A 392 -5.35 -24.66 0.44
C LYS A 392 -6.42 -25.10 1.41
#